data_8969445e024beab03f15fbd7caf5d2ea
#
_entry.id   8969445e024beab03f15fbd7caf5d2ea
#
_cell.length_a   1.000
_cell.length_b   1.000
_cell.length_c   1.000
_cell.angle_alpha   90.00
_cell.angle_beta   90.00
_cell.angle_gamma   90.00
#
_symmetry.space_group_name_H-M   'P 1'
#
loop_
_entity.id
_entity.type
_entity.pdbx_description
1 polymer ?
#
loop_
_entity_poly.entity_id
_entity_poly.type
_entity_poly.pdbx_seq_one_letter_code
_entity_poly.pdbx_strand_id
1 'polypeptide(L)'
;MKVVLVTGGFDPLHSGHIAYLKEAKTLGDKLIVGVNSDAWLTRKKGRPFMPFEERVALIREMKIVDKVIGFDDADNSACQAIFHTLSTHGDIKLIFA
;
A
#
# COMPACT_ATOMS: atom_id res chain seq x y z
N MET A 1 -4.04 -16.51 10.15
CA MET A 1 -4.01 -15.98 8.78
C MET A 1 -2.79 -15.08 8.63
N LYS A 2 -2.08 -15.21 7.52
CA LYS A 2 -0.94 -14.33 7.21
C LYS A 2 -1.41 -13.20 6.31
N VAL A 3 -1.19 -11.97 6.75
CA VAL A 3 -1.53 -10.76 5.98
C VAL A 3 -0.25 -10.05 5.58
N VAL A 4 -0.09 -9.80 4.29
CA VAL A 4 1.07 -9.06 3.78
C VAL A 4 0.66 -7.62 3.58
N LEU A 5 1.46 -6.71 4.12
CA LEU A 5 1.29 -5.26 3.92
C LEU A 5 2.46 -4.74 3.09
N VAL A 6 2.15 -4.06 2.01
CA VAL A 6 3.13 -3.29 1.25
C VAL A 6 2.69 -1.84 1.22
N THR A 7 3.65 -0.93 1.18
CA THR A 7 3.35 0.51 1.06
C THR A 7 4.15 1.11 -0.08
N GLY A 8 3.63 2.18 -0.66
CA GLY A 8 4.32 2.88 -1.72
C GLY A 8 3.51 4.02 -2.30
N GLY A 9 4.16 4.81 -3.14
CA GLY A 9 3.52 5.91 -3.84
C GLY A 9 2.74 5.46 -5.06
N PHE A 10 3.28 4.51 -5.83
CA PHE A 10 2.68 4.00 -7.06
C PHE A 10 2.31 5.13 -8.03
N ASP A 11 3.27 6.00 -8.29
CA ASP A 11 3.02 7.23 -9.04
C ASP A 11 4.11 7.49 -10.08
N PRO A 12 3.91 7.05 -11.32
CA PRO A 12 2.75 6.29 -11.81
C PRO A 12 2.84 4.81 -11.50
N LEU A 13 1.69 4.15 -11.50
CA LEU A 13 1.63 2.70 -11.43
C LEU A 13 2.14 2.11 -12.76
N HIS A 14 3.02 1.10 -12.69
CA HIS A 14 3.55 0.46 -13.88
C HIS A 14 3.77 -1.04 -13.67
N SER A 15 4.22 -1.73 -14.72
CA SER A 15 4.35 -3.20 -14.70
C SER A 15 5.30 -3.72 -13.61
N GLY A 16 6.32 -2.94 -13.26
CA GLY A 16 7.22 -3.29 -12.16
C GLY A 16 6.49 -3.38 -10.82
N HIS A 17 5.54 -2.49 -10.58
CA HIS A 17 4.71 -2.54 -9.38
C HIS A 17 3.81 -3.79 -9.38
N ILE A 18 3.26 -4.15 -10.53
CA ILE A 18 2.43 -5.35 -10.64
C ILE A 18 3.24 -6.59 -10.28
N ALA A 19 4.46 -6.71 -10.82
CA ALA A 19 5.35 -7.82 -10.52
C ALA A 19 5.69 -7.88 -9.02
N TYR A 20 5.98 -6.74 -8.41
CA TYR A 20 6.28 -6.63 -6.99
C TYR A 20 5.08 -7.08 -6.13
N LEU A 21 3.88 -6.63 -6.46
CA LEU A 21 2.68 -7.00 -5.72
C LEU A 21 2.35 -8.48 -5.87
N LYS A 22 2.54 -9.06 -7.06
CA LYS A 22 2.37 -10.49 -7.27
C LYS A 22 3.30 -11.31 -6.38
N GLU A 23 4.55 -10.93 -6.30
CA GLU A 23 5.52 -11.61 -5.46
C GLU A 23 5.19 -11.47 -3.98
N ALA A 24 4.81 -10.27 -3.55
CA ALA A 24 4.40 -10.02 -2.18
C ALA A 24 3.20 -10.89 -1.78
N LYS A 25 2.23 -11.07 -2.67
CA LYS A 25 1.05 -11.90 -2.38
C LYS A 25 1.43 -13.34 -2.05
N THR A 26 2.51 -13.85 -2.62
CA THR A 26 2.95 -15.23 -2.36
C THR A 26 3.42 -15.45 -0.93
N LEU A 27 3.69 -14.38 -0.19
CA LEU A 27 4.20 -14.46 1.19
C LEU A 27 3.10 -14.71 2.22
N GLY A 28 1.83 -14.56 1.86
CA GLY A 28 0.73 -14.73 2.79
C GLY A 28 -0.60 -15.02 2.14
N ASP A 29 -1.65 -14.98 2.95
CA ASP A 29 -3.01 -15.30 2.51
C ASP A 29 -3.73 -14.11 1.91
N LYS A 30 -3.45 -12.91 2.42
CA LYS A 30 -4.05 -11.66 1.96
C LYS A 30 -3.00 -10.60 1.73
N LEU A 31 -3.25 -9.74 0.75
CA LEU A 31 -2.39 -8.60 0.43
C LEU A 31 -3.16 -7.31 0.67
N ILE A 32 -2.60 -6.46 1.54
CA ILE A 32 -3.08 -5.10 1.78
C ILE A 32 -2.05 -4.13 1.25
N VAL A 33 -2.49 -3.15 0.47
CA VAL A 33 -1.61 -2.13 -0.09
C VAL A 33 -1.92 -0.80 0.57
N GLY A 34 -0.91 -0.22 1.23
CA GLY A 34 -0.97 1.13 1.77
C GLY A 34 -0.43 2.11 0.73
N VAL A 35 -1.23 3.11 0.38
CA VAL A 35 -0.86 4.09 -0.64
C VAL A 35 -0.47 5.39 0.04
N ASN A 36 0.73 5.90 -0.29
CA ASN A 36 1.21 7.16 0.23
C ASN A 36 0.35 8.34 -0.23
N SER A 37 0.25 9.35 0.63
CA SER A 37 -0.54 10.55 0.36
C SER A 37 0.07 11.40 -0.75
N ASP A 38 -0.73 12.31 -1.30
CA ASP A 38 -0.24 13.34 -2.23
C ASP A 38 0.78 14.25 -1.56
N ALA A 39 0.57 14.55 -0.28
CA ALA A 39 1.52 15.37 0.49
C ALA A 39 2.89 14.72 0.57
N TRP A 40 2.95 13.40 0.80
CA TRP A 40 4.20 12.66 0.84
C TRP A 40 4.92 12.71 -0.51
N LEU A 41 4.18 12.52 -1.61
CA LEU A 41 4.75 12.61 -2.95
C LEU A 41 5.25 14.02 -3.27
N THR A 42 4.54 15.03 -2.81
CA THR A 42 4.96 16.42 -2.98
C THR A 42 6.28 16.69 -2.27
N ARG A 43 6.43 16.18 -1.04
CA ARG A 43 7.70 16.29 -0.31
C ARG A 43 8.84 15.56 -1.01
N LYS A 44 8.54 14.40 -1.61
CA LYS A 44 9.57 13.55 -2.20
C LYS A 44 10.01 14.01 -3.60
N LYS A 45 9.08 14.46 -4.44
CA LYS A 45 9.38 14.76 -5.85
C LYS A 45 8.73 16.03 -6.41
N GLY A 46 8.15 16.85 -5.57
CA GLY A 46 7.58 18.15 -5.96
C GLY A 46 6.09 18.13 -6.22
N ARG A 47 5.57 17.10 -6.87
CA ARG A 47 4.13 16.94 -7.10
C ARG A 47 3.82 15.50 -7.52
N PRO A 48 2.61 14.99 -7.26
CA PRO A 48 2.20 13.69 -7.77
C PRO A 48 1.86 13.77 -9.27
N PHE A 49 2.15 12.71 -10.02
CA PHE A 49 1.64 12.56 -11.38
C PHE A 49 0.16 12.20 -11.39
N MET A 50 -0.23 11.35 -10.44
CA MET A 50 -1.61 10.89 -10.29
C MET A 50 -2.08 11.20 -8.88
N PRO A 51 -3.27 11.83 -8.74
CA PRO A 51 -3.81 12.11 -7.41
C PRO A 51 -4.11 10.81 -6.66
N PHE A 52 -4.15 10.89 -5.34
CA PHE A 52 -4.34 9.75 -4.46
C PHE A 52 -5.52 8.87 -4.86
N GLU A 53 -6.67 9.47 -5.13
CA GLU A 53 -7.90 8.75 -5.48
C GLU A 53 -7.73 7.92 -6.74
N GLU A 54 -7.01 8.44 -7.72
CA GLU A 54 -6.74 7.73 -8.97
C GLU A 54 -5.82 6.53 -8.74
N ARG A 55 -4.78 6.72 -7.94
CA ARG A 55 -3.85 5.63 -7.61
C ARG A 55 -4.55 4.51 -6.86
N VAL A 56 -5.39 4.86 -5.89
CA VAL A 56 -6.18 3.89 -5.13
C VAL A 56 -7.14 3.13 -6.04
N ALA A 57 -7.82 3.84 -6.94
CA ALA A 57 -8.79 3.21 -7.85
C ALA A 57 -8.13 2.14 -8.73
N LEU A 58 -6.94 2.44 -9.27
CA LEU A 58 -6.23 1.49 -10.12
C LEU A 58 -5.76 0.26 -9.34
N ILE A 59 -5.19 0.47 -8.16
CA ILE A 59 -4.68 -0.64 -7.34
C ILE A 59 -5.82 -1.53 -6.86
N ARG A 60 -6.96 -0.94 -6.50
CA ARG A 60 -8.13 -1.67 -6.01
C ARG A 60 -8.66 -2.67 -7.03
N GLU A 61 -8.49 -2.40 -8.31
CA GLU A 61 -8.99 -3.28 -9.38
C GLU A 61 -8.09 -4.50 -9.62
N MET A 62 -6.93 -4.58 -9.01
CA MET A 62 -6.06 -5.73 -9.16
C MET A 62 -6.61 -6.93 -8.37
N LYS A 63 -6.73 -8.08 -9.05
CA LYS A 63 -7.26 -9.30 -8.44
C LYS A 63 -6.49 -9.77 -7.22
N ILE A 64 -5.18 -9.54 -7.21
CA ILE A 64 -4.30 -10.01 -6.14
C ILE A 64 -4.36 -9.13 -4.90
N VAL A 65 -4.93 -7.92 -5.01
CA VAL A 65 -5.03 -6.99 -3.90
C VAL A 65 -6.36 -7.18 -3.19
N ASP A 66 -6.29 -7.51 -1.91
CA ASP A 66 -7.48 -7.74 -1.10
C ASP A 66 -8.03 -6.45 -0.51
N LYS A 67 -7.16 -5.50 -0.21
CA LYS A 67 -7.58 -4.22 0.39
C LYS A 67 -6.56 -3.14 0.11
N VAL A 68 -7.04 -1.92 -0.11
CA VAL A 68 -6.19 -0.73 -0.25
C VAL A 68 -6.52 0.24 0.87
N ILE A 69 -5.49 0.77 1.51
CA ILE A 69 -5.65 1.74 2.60
C ILE A 69 -4.80 2.98 2.33
N GLY A 70 -5.30 4.12 2.83
CA GLY A 70 -4.48 5.31 3.02
C GLY A 70 -4.01 5.32 4.48
N PHE A 71 -2.93 6.03 4.75
CA PHE A 71 -2.39 6.12 6.11
C PHE A 71 -1.70 7.46 6.32
N ASP A 72 -1.54 7.84 7.59
CA ASP A 72 -0.81 9.04 7.93
C ASP A 72 0.70 8.79 7.71
N ASP A 73 1.28 9.51 6.77
CA ASP A 73 2.70 9.40 6.41
C ASP A 73 3.44 10.73 6.64
N ALA A 74 2.92 11.58 7.51
CA ALA A 74 3.52 12.88 7.80
C ALA A 74 4.94 12.75 8.35
N ASP A 75 5.24 11.65 9.05
CA ASP A 75 6.58 11.35 9.58
C ASP A 75 7.47 10.60 8.59
N ASN A 76 7.03 10.43 7.35
CA ASN A 76 7.71 9.71 6.28
C ASN A 76 7.95 8.22 6.57
N SER A 77 7.16 7.63 7.47
CA SER A 77 7.25 6.20 7.80
C SER A 77 5.95 5.47 7.46
N ALA A 78 6.02 4.13 7.48
CA ALA A 78 4.86 3.27 7.30
C ALA A 78 4.23 2.83 8.62
N CYS A 79 4.64 3.40 9.75
CA CYS A 79 4.18 2.98 11.08
C CYS A 79 2.66 3.03 11.22
N GLN A 80 2.03 4.07 10.70
CA GLN A 80 0.57 4.20 10.81
C GLN A 80 -0.16 3.17 9.96
N ALA A 81 0.41 2.76 8.82
CA ALA A 81 -0.16 1.68 8.01
C ALA A 81 -0.11 0.35 8.76
N ILE A 82 1.01 0.07 9.42
CA ILE A 82 1.18 -1.14 10.23
C ILE A 82 0.17 -1.13 11.39
N PHE A 83 0.06 -0.03 12.10
CA PHE A 83 -0.88 0.14 13.20
C PHE A 83 -2.32 -0.08 12.75
N HIS A 84 -2.71 0.54 11.65
CA HIS A 84 -4.07 0.40 11.12
C HIS A 84 -4.37 -1.06 10.80
N THR A 85 -3.44 -1.74 10.13
CA THR A 85 -3.63 -3.15 9.74
C THR A 85 -3.77 -4.04 10.96
N LEU A 86 -2.91 -3.87 11.96
CA LEU A 86 -2.96 -4.67 13.19
C LEU A 86 -4.24 -4.43 13.99
N SER A 87 -4.71 -3.18 14.04
CA SER A 87 -5.91 -2.84 14.82
C SER A 87 -7.22 -3.29 14.18
N THR A 88 -7.25 -3.49 12.85
CA THR A 88 -8.48 -3.85 12.14
C THR A 88 -8.61 -5.34 11.83
N HIS A 89 -7.57 -6.14 12.00
CA HIS A 89 -7.56 -7.54 11.60
C HIS A 89 -7.49 -8.56 12.74
N GLY A 90 -7.40 -8.14 13.99
CA GLY A 90 -7.38 -9.05 15.14
C GLY A 90 -6.19 -10.02 15.12
N ASP A 91 -6.46 -11.32 15.26
CA ASP A 91 -5.44 -12.37 15.32
C ASP A 91 -4.86 -12.68 13.95
N ILE A 92 -3.83 -11.95 13.55
CA ILE A 92 -3.13 -12.19 12.28
C ILE A 92 -1.63 -12.21 12.51
N LYS A 93 -0.93 -12.82 11.56
CA LYS A 93 0.51 -12.66 11.42
C LYS A 93 0.76 -11.66 10.31
N LEU A 94 1.30 -10.50 10.66
CA LEU A 94 1.58 -9.44 9.70
C LEU A 94 2.99 -9.59 9.13
N ILE A 95 3.09 -9.56 7.81
CA ILE A 95 4.36 -9.54 7.09
C ILE A 95 4.44 -8.22 6.35
N PHE A 96 5.42 -7.40 6.70
CA PHE A 96 5.65 -6.14 6.02
C PHE A 96 6.74 -6.36 4.96
N ALA A 97 6.35 -6.20 3.71
CA ALA A 97 7.25 -6.46 2.59
C ALA A 97 7.72 -5.18 1.89
#